data_537e2ef88f5fdf90de926beb4c616279
#
_entry.id   537e2ef88f5fdf90de926beb4c616279
#
_cell.length_a   1.000
_cell.length_b   1.000
_cell.length_c   1.000
_cell.angle_alpha   90.00
_cell.angle_beta   90.00
_cell.angle_gamma   90.00
#
_symmetry.space_group_name_H-M   'P 1'
#
loop_
_entity.id
_entity.type
_entity.pdbx_description
1 polymer ?
#
loop_
_entity_poly.entity_id
_entity_poly.type
_entity_poly.pdbx_seq_one_letter_code
_entity_poly.pdbx_strand_id
1 'polypeptide(L)'
;GPYVPNWWVPGVDEREYPQAVGFLKARGYAEVARPLSMDSDLVAYRRPPWVSEKESALREAGVCFRDFRPEIIPALFEFVKMEFPGDWQRHLRSTCQRILQGESSPRQVQVAVEDGRVVGFAHYDGERFGPFGTAAAMRGRGIGAVLLCRTMEAMRETGLHNAYFLWTSDDSARLYASAAGFRESRRFVLMKKELGQ
;
A
#
# COMPACT_ATOMS: atom_id res chain seq x y z
N GLY A 1 -19.35 -3.22 18.58
CA GLY A 1 -18.27 -2.30 18.83
C GLY A 1 -18.47 -1.01 18.04
N PRO A 2 -17.88 0.10 18.44
CA PRO A 2 -18.02 1.33 17.70
C PRO A 2 -17.45 1.11 16.30
N TYR A 3 -18.26 1.36 15.30
CA TYR A 3 -17.79 1.38 13.93
C TYR A 3 -16.82 2.55 13.80
N VAL A 4 -15.57 2.24 13.52
CA VAL A 4 -14.66 3.27 13.05
C VAL A 4 -15.17 3.67 11.67
N PRO A 5 -15.52 4.94 11.42
CA PRO A 5 -16.22 5.34 10.18
C PRO A 5 -15.53 4.95 8.87
N ASN A 6 -14.25 4.69 8.92
CA ASN A 6 -13.45 4.31 7.74
C ASN A 6 -12.98 2.84 7.78
N TRP A 7 -13.48 2.05 8.72
CA TRP A 7 -13.13 0.64 8.80
C TRP A 7 -14.16 -0.20 8.05
N TRP A 8 -13.74 -0.82 6.99
CA TRP A 8 -14.55 -1.76 6.24
C TRP A 8 -13.67 -2.91 5.75
N VAL A 9 -14.25 -4.11 5.73
CA VAL A 9 -13.58 -5.30 5.22
C VAL A 9 -13.92 -5.46 3.74
N PRO A 10 -12.97 -5.92 2.93
CA PRO A 10 -13.19 -6.03 1.48
C PRO A 10 -14.19 -7.10 1.07
N GLY A 11 -14.48 -8.06 1.94
CA GLY A 11 -15.39 -9.17 1.61
C GLY A 11 -15.68 -10.05 2.82
N VAL A 12 -16.13 -11.27 2.57
CA VAL A 12 -16.41 -12.28 3.60
C VAL A 12 -15.10 -12.90 4.06
N ASP A 13 -14.83 -12.89 5.35
CA ASP A 13 -13.75 -13.66 5.97
C ASP A 13 -14.23 -15.11 6.14
N GLU A 14 -13.71 -16.02 5.32
CA GLU A 14 -14.12 -17.43 5.34
C GLU A 14 -13.73 -18.15 6.64
N ARG A 15 -12.67 -17.70 7.33
CA ARG A 15 -12.24 -18.31 8.59
C ARG A 15 -13.23 -18.00 9.70
N GLU A 16 -13.65 -16.73 9.77
CA GLU A 16 -14.57 -16.28 10.81
C GLU A 16 -16.05 -16.62 10.48
N TYR A 17 -16.37 -16.65 9.18
CA TYR A 17 -17.75 -16.86 8.70
C TYR A 17 -17.81 -17.95 7.63
N PRO A 18 -17.49 -19.21 7.94
CA PRO A 18 -17.34 -20.27 6.93
C PRO A 18 -18.62 -20.57 6.15
N GLN A 19 -19.81 -20.31 6.73
CA GLN A 19 -21.09 -20.56 6.08
C GLN A 19 -21.55 -19.39 5.18
N ALA A 20 -20.98 -18.19 5.34
CA ALA A 20 -21.46 -16.97 4.67
C ALA A 20 -21.28 -17.02 3.15
N VAL A 21 -20.19 -17.59 2.67
CA VAL A 21 -19.93 -17.74 1.23
C VAL A 21 -20.99 -18.65 0.58
N GLY A 22 -21.30 -19.79 1.20
CA GLY A 22 -22.36 -20.71 0.74
C GLY A 22 -23.74 -20.04 0.74
N PHE A 23 -24.05 -19.31 1.81
CA PHE A 23 -25.29 -18.55 1.92
C PHE A 23 -25.43 -17.51 0.81
N LEU A 24 -24.37 -16.77 0.49
CA LEU A 24 -24.38 -15.77 -0.57
C LEU A 24 -24.49 -16.42 -1.95
N LYS A 25 -23.76 -17.52 -2.21
CA LYS A 25 -23.86 -18.30 -3.46
C LYS A 25 -25.29 -18.76 -3.69
N ALA A 26 -25.96 -19.29 -2.66
CA ALA A 26 -27.37 -19.72 -2.75
C ALA A 26 -28.36 -18.57 -3.09
N ARG A 27 -27.92 -17.30 -2.94
CA ARG A 27 -28.67 -16.08 -3.29
C ARG A 27 -28.24 -15.43 -4.60
N GLY A 28 -27.43 -16.15 -5.39
CA GLY A 28 -27.01 -15.69 -6.71
C GLY A 28 -25.81 -14.70 -6.68
N TYR A 29 -25.06 -14.63 -5.59
CA TYR A 29 -23.77 -13.94 -5.59
C TYR A 29 -22.69 -14.84 -6.19
N ALA A 30 -21.83 -14.25 -7.02
CA ALA A 30 -20.66 -14.89 -7.59
C ALA A 30 -19.38 -14.36 -6.90
N GLU A 31 -18.42 -15.24 -6.73
CA GLU A 31 -17.08 -14.86 -6.28
C GLU A 31 -16.36 -14.11 -7.40
N VAL A 32 -15.76 -12.95 -7.09
CA VAL A 32 -15.05 -12.10 -8.05
C VAL A 32 -13.58 -11.90 -7.72
N ALA A 33 -13.18 -12.03 -6.46
CA ALA A 33 -11.78 -11.92 -6.04
C ALA A 33 -11.56 -12.53 -4.65
N ARG A 34 -10.28 -12.84 -4.33
CA ARG A 34 -9.84 -13.31 -3.01
C ARG A 34 -8.71 -12.42 -2.48
N PRO A 35 -9.00 -11.15 -2.11
CA PRO A 35 -8.00 -10.30 -1.52
C PRO A 35 -7.59 -10.79 -0.13
N LEU A 36 -6.35 -10.49 0.22
CA LEU A 36 -5.83 -10.76 1.56
C LEU A 36 -5.38 -9.48 2.26
N SER A 37 -5.52 -9.48 3.58
CA SER A 37 -4.96 -8.47 4.47
C SER A 37 -3.64 -8.97 5.02
N MET A 38 -2.73 -8.05 5.28
CA MET A 38 -1.44 -8.36 5.89
C MET A 38 -1.11 -7.33 6.96
N ASP A 39 -0.31 -7.76 7.94
CA ASP A 39 0.26 -6.91 8.98
C ASP A 39 1.74 -7.24 9.21
N SER A 40 2.48 -6.28 9.75
CA SER A 40 3.89 -6.40 10.07
C SER A 40 4.20 -5.67 11.38
N ASP A 41 4.97 -6.32 12.25
CA ASP A 41 5.49 -5.75 13.48
C ASP A 41 6.65 -4.80 13.17
N LEU A 42 6.43 -3.50 13.36
CA LEU A 42 7.43 -2.46 13.14
C LEU A 42 8.53 -2.44 14.21
N VAL A 43 8.25 -2.94 15.41
CA VAL A 43 9.24 -3.02 16.49
C VAL A 43 10.34 -4.03 16.14
N ALA A 44 9.93 -5.18 15.65
CA ALA A 44 10.83 -6.23 15.21
C ALA A 44 11.39 -5.99 13.79
N TYR A 45 10.81 -5.10 13.03
CA TYR A 45 11.20 -4.84 11.65
C TYR A 45 12.67 -4.45 11.52
N ARG A 46 13.36 -5.10 10.60
CA ARG A 46 14.72 -4.76 10.16
C ARG A 46 14.77 -4.81 8.64
N ARG A 47 15.31 -3.77 8.05
CA ARG A 47 15.49 -3.70 6.60
C ARG A 47 16.39 -4.83 6.12
N PRO A 48 15.97 -5.66 5.16
CA PRO A 48 16.81 -6.71 4.62
C PRO A 48 18.03 -6.12 3.87
N PRO A 49 19.24 -6.71 4.03
CA PRO A 49 20.46 -6.22 3.37
C PRO A 49 20.32 -6.10 1.85
N TRP A 50 19.67 -7.06 1.20
CA TRP A 50 19.47 -7.06 -0.24
C TRP A 50 18.67 -5.83 -0.74
N VAL A 51 17.80 -5.24 0.10
CA VAL A 51 17.07 -4.02 -0.27
C VAL A 51 18.00 -2.81 -0.22
N SER A 52 18.94 -2.77 0.72
CA SER A 52 19.94 -1.70 0.81
C SER A 52 20.89 -1.74 -0.40
N GLU A 53 21.36 -2.93 -0.79
CA GLU A 53 22.15 -3.14 -2.01
C GLU A 53 21.38 -2.71 -3.25
N LYS A 54 20.10 -3.09 -3.32
CA LYS A 54 19.21 -2.70 -4.42
C LYS A 54 19.01 -1.19 -4.50
N GLU A 55 18.85 -0.51 -3.36
CA GLU A 55 18.73 0.95 -3.33
C GLU A 55 20.01 1.61 -3.85
N SER A 56 21.18 1.14 -3.44
CA SER A 56 22.47 1.67 -3.93
C SER A 56 22.59 1.53 -5.45
N ALA A 57 22.35 0.33 -5.98
CA ALA A 57 22.38 0.09 -7.41
C ALA A 57 21.37 0.94 -8.20
N LEU A 58 20.16 1.14 -7.67
CA LEU A 58 19.15 2.00 -8.29
C LEU A 58 19.55 3.47 -8.29
N ARG A 59 20.21 3.95 -7.22
CA ARG A 59 20.74 5.31 -7.14
C ARG A 59 21.86 5.54 -8.16
N GLU A 60 22.76 4.58 -8.31
CA GLU A 60 23.81 4.61 -9.33
C GLU A 60 23.22 4.61 -10.76
N ALA A 61 22.07 3.95 -10.95
CA ALA A 61 21.33 3.94 -12.21
C ALA A 61 20.42 5.18 -12.42
N GLY A 62 20.52 6.20 -11.54
CA GLY A 62 19.79 7.48 -11.71
C GLY A 62 18.43 7.55 -11.02
N VAL A 63 18.01 6.53 -10.28
CA VAL A 63 16.75 6.60 -9.50
C VAL A 63 16.98 7.32 -8.17
N CYS A 64 16.26 8.40 -7.96
CA CYS A 64 16.28 9.16 -6.70
C CYS A 64 15.10 8.77 -5.81
N PHE A 65 15.38 8.35 -4.58
CA PHE A 65 14.37 8.15 -3.54
C PHE A 65 14.35 9.34 -2.58
N ARG A 66 13.19 9.92 -2.37
CA ARG A 66 13.06 11.12 -1.52
C ARG A 66 11.72 11.16 -0.77
N ASP A 67 11.72 11.91 0.32
CA ASP A 67 10.51 12.26 1.05
C ASP A 67 9.69 13.29 0.24
N PHE A 68 8.44 13.44 0.61
CA PHE A 68 7.56 14.44 0.00
C PHE A 68 8.14 15.85 0.07
N ARG A 69 7.94 16.57 -1.02
CA ARG A 69 8.16 18.03 -1.12
C ARG A 69 7.02 18.65 -1.93
N PRO A 70 6.60 19.89 -1.63
CA PRO A 70 5.49 20.53 -2.34
C PRO A 70 5.64 20.57 -3.87
N GLU A 71 6.88 20.70 -4.35
CA GLU A 71 7.19 20.82 -5.78
C GLU A 71 6.87 19.54 -6.57
N ILE A 72 6.80 18.37 -5.87
CA ILE A 72 6.50 17.09 -6.53
C ILE A 72 4.99 16.88 -6.78
N ILE A 73 4.11 17.69 -6.15
CA ILE A 73 2.66 17.49 -6.16
C ILE A 73 2.11 17.29 -7.58
N PRO A 74 2.36 18.18 -8.56
CA PRO A 74 1.78 18.02 -9.90
C PRO A 74 2.19 16.69 -10.55
N ALA A 75 3.49 16.36 -10.52
CA ALA A 75 4.03 15.15 -11.12
C ALA A 75 3.54 13.88 -10.38
N LEU A 76 3.44 13.92 -9.05
CA LEU A 76 2.95 12.80 -8.24
C LEU A 76 1.47 12.51 -8.51
N PHE A 77 0.62 13.54 -8.58
CA PHE A 77 -0.80 13.35 -8.84
C PHE A 77 -1.09 12.92 -10.28
N GLU A 78 -0.32 13.43 -11.23
CA GLU A 78 -0.38 12.97 -12.62
C GLU A 78 0.02 11.48 -12.70
N PHE A 79 1.12 11.09 -12.08
CA PHE A 79 1.57 9.70 -12.01
C PHE A 79 0.49 8.78 -11.42
N VAL A 80 -0.08 9.15 -10.26
CA VAL A 80 -1.12 8.33 -9.62
C VAL A 80 -2.37 8.26 -10.49
N LYS A 81 -2.74 9.34 -11.18
CA LYS A 81 -3.88 9.36 -12.09
C LYS A 81 -3.69 8.41 -13.28
N MET A 82 -2.50 8.38 -13.84
CA MET A 82 -2.21 7.59 -15.03
C MET A 82 -2.01 6.10 -14.73
N GLU A 83 -1.30 5.78 -13.66
CA GLU A 83 -0.90 4.40 -13.34
C GLU A 83 -1.91 3.66 -12.44
N PHE A 84 -2.68 4.40 -11.62
CA PHE A 84 -3.55 3.83 -10.59
C PHE A 84 -4.94 4.48 -10.59
N PRO A 85 -5.80 4.11 -11.53
CA PRO A 85 -7.17 4.63 -11.56
C PRO A 85 -7.94 4.18 -10.31
N GLY A 86 -8.78 5.09 -9.76
CA GLY A 86 -9.58 4.81 -8.58
C GLY A 86 -9.42 5.88 -7.48
N ASP A 87 -9.53 5.48 -6.22
CA ASP A 87 -9.58 6.41 -5.08
C ASP A 87 -8.21 6.75 -4.47
N TRP A 88 -7.13 6.22 -5.02
CA TRP A 88 -5.76 6.44 -4.50
C TRP A 88 -5.38 7.91 -4.43
N GLN A 89 -5.82 8.71 -5.41
CA GLN A 89 -5.60 10.16 -5.40
C GLN A 89 -6.25 10.85 -4.20
N ARG A 90 -7.43 10.37 -3.79
CA ARG A 90 -8.15 10.96 -2.65
C ARG A 90 -7.39 10.75 -1.34
N HIS A 91 -6.91 9.53 -1.11
CA HIS A 91 -6.11 9.21 0.08
C HIS A 91 -4.80 10.01 0.09
N LEU A 92 -4.09 10.02 -1.02
CA LEU A 92 -2.84 10.77 -1.14
C LEU A 92 -3.06 12.27 -0.93
N ARG A 93 -4.15 12.84 -1.46
CA ARG A 93 -4.49 14.27 -1.29
C ARG A 93 -4.65 14.64 0.17
N SER A 94 -5.40 13.86 0.93
CA SER A 94 -5.60 14.09 2.37
C SER A 94 -4.27 14.11 3.11
N THR A 95 -3.39 13.16 2.84
CA THR A 95 -2.06 13.10 3.45
C THR A 95 -1.20 14.31 3.06
N CYS A 96 -1.15 14.67 1.77
CA CYS A 96 -0.41 15.84 1.31
C CYS A 96 -0.92 17.15 1.94
N GLN A 97 -2.23 17.31 2.09
CA GLN A 97 -2.80 18.49 2.75
C GLN A 97 -2.33 18.61 4.19
N ARG A 98 -2.38 17.52 4.98
CA ARG A 98 -1.90 17.53 6.37
C ARG A 98 -0.40 17.85 6.46
N ILE A 99 0.40 17.34 5.52
CA ILE A 99 1.83 17.67 5.48
C ILE A 99 2.03 19.17 5.21
N LEU A 100 1.30 19.73 4.23
CA LEU A 100 1.39 21.17 3.91
C LEU A 100 0.92 22.08 5.06
N GLN A 101 0.01 21.60 5.87
CA GLN A 101 -0.49 22.29 7.08
C GLN A 101 0.45 22.12 8.29
N GLY A 102 1.51 21.33 8.18
CA GLY A 102 2.42 21.04 9.29
C GLY A 102 1.87 20.04 10.31
N GLU A 103 0.77 19.38 10.01
CA GLU A 103 0.11 18.40 10.88
C GLU A 103 0.69 16.98 10.74
N SER A 104 1.52 16.75 9.71
CA SER A 104 2.09 15.45 9.39
C SER A 104 3.50 15.57 8.84
N SER A 105 4.30 14.53 9.00
CA SER A 105 5.67 14.48 8.51
C SER A 105 5.72 14.29 6.97
N PRO A 106 6.60 15.02 6.26
CA PRO A 106 6.90 14.77 4.85
C PRO A 106 7.30 13.32 4.56
N ARG A 107 7.82 12.59 5.54
CA ARG A 107 8.21 11.18 5.41
C ARG A 107 7.02 10.22 5.26
N GLN A 108 5.78 10.71 5.49
CA GLN A 108 4.57 9.92 5.24
C GLN A 108 4.37 9.59 3.76
N VAL A 109 4.98 10.35 2.85
CA VAL A 109 4.94 10.07 1.42
C VAL A 109 6.36 9.92 0.91
N GLN A 110 6.67 8.74 0.41
CA GLN A 110 7.93 8.39 -0.22
C GLN A 110 7.76 8.38 -1.73
N VAL A 111 8.71 8.92 -2.48
CA VAL A 111 8.66 9.00 -3.95
C VAL A 111 9.96 8.48 -4.54
N ALA A 112 9.84 7.73 -5.65
CA ALA A 112 10.94 7.39 -6.52
C ALA A 112 10.82 8.23 -7.80
N VAL A 113 11.94 8.84 -8.19
CA VAL A 113 12.01 9.71 -9.37
C VAL A 113 13.20 9.26 -10.24
N GLU A 114 12.97 9.12 -11.54
CA GLU A 114 13.99 8.85 -12.55
C GLU A 114 13.80 9.83 -13.69
N ASP A 115 14.87 10.45 -14.18
CA ASP A 115 14.86 11.47 -15.26
C ASP A 115 13.80 12.58 -15.05
N GLY A 116 13.67 13.04 -13.80
CA GLY A 116 12.69 14.07 -13.42
C GLY A 116 11.23 13.60 -13.33
N ARG A 117 10.94 12.34 -13.62
CA ARG A 117 9.58 11.77 -13.59
C ARG A 117 9.36 10.91 -12.37
N VAL A 118 8.17 10.98 -11.78
CA VAL A 118 7.76 10.05 -10.72
C VAL A 118 7.57 8.66 -11.34
N VAL A 119 8.27 7.67 -10.79
CA VAL A 119 8.21 6.27 -11.24
C VAL A 119 7.67 5.33 -10.17
N GLY A 120 7.42 5.85 -8.97
CA GLY A 120 6.82 5.10 -7.89
C GLY A 120 6.56 5.98 -6.67
N PHE A 121 5.64 5.54 -5.83
CA PHE A 121 5.36 6.17 -4.55
C PHE A 121 4.87 5.14 -3.53
N ALA A 122 4.97 5.51 -2.26
CA ALA A 122 4.32 4.84 -1.15
C ALA A 122 3.90 5.88 -0.12
N HIS A 123 2.80 5.63 0.58
CA HIS A 123 2.45 6.45 1.72
C HIS A 123 1.79 5.61 2.82
N TYR A 124 1.59 6.22 3.99
CA TYR A 124 0.86 5.63 5.10
C TYR A 124 0.00 6.67 5.81
N ASP A 125 -1.01 6.20 6.54
CA ASP A 125 -1.87 7.03 7.36
C ASP A 125 -2.14 6.30 8.69
N GLY A 126 -1.54 6.79 9.78
CA GLY A 126 -1.41 6.02 11.01
C GLY A 126 -0.70 4.69 10.73
N GLU A 127 -1.21 3.60 11.27
CA GLU A 127 -0.66 2.26 11.03
C GLU A 127 -1.03 1.66 9.65
N ARG A 128 -1.93 2.32 8.89
CA ARG A 128 -2.32 1.84 7.57
C ARG A 128 -1.26 2.18 6.54
N PHE A 129 -0.58 1.15 6.03
CA PHE A 129 0.32 1.24 4.89
C PHE A 129 -0.47 1.29 3.57
N GLY A 130 -0.06 2.16 2.67
CA GLY A 130 -0.63 2.30 1.32
C GLY A 130 -1.63 3.45 1.18
N PRO A 131 -2.01 3.76 -0.08
CA PRO A 131 -1.62 3.10 -1.32
C PRO A 131 -0.13 3.22 -1.67
N PHE A 132 0.34 2.24 -2.45
CA PHE A 132 1.73 2.08 -2.85
C PHE A 132 1.82 1.44 -4.24
N GLY A 133 2.69 1.97 -5.08
CA GLY A 133 2.89 1.39 -6.41
C GLY A 133 4.05 1.97 -7.20
N THR A 134 4.44 1.23 -8.24
CA THR A 134 5.46 1.62 -9.22
C THR A 134 4.86 1.60 -10.62
N ALA A 135 5.33 2.47 -11.51
CA ALA A 135 4.96 2.48 -12.91
C ALA A 135 5.06 1.06 -13.50
N ALA A 136 4.11 0.69 -14.36
CA ALA A 136 4.09 -0.65 -14.96
C ALA A 136 5.42 -0.98 -15.66
N ALA A 137 5.98 -0.02 -16.41
CA ALA A 137 7.26 -0.16 -17.11
C ALA A 137 8.48 -0.31 -16.18
N MET A 138 8.35 0.06 -14.90
CA MET A 138 9.44 0.03 -13.91
C MET A 138 9.38 -1.16 -12.95
N ARG A 139 8.40 -2.03 -13.11
CA ARG A 139 8.25 -3.23 -12.28
C ARG A 139 9.43 -4.19 -12.48
N GLY A 140 9.69 -5.01 -11.47
CA GLY A 140 10.80 -5.97 -11.48
C GLY A 140 12.18 -5.37 -11.18
N ARG A 141 12.35 -4.03 -11.20
CA ARG A 141 13.64 -3.36 -10.93
C ARG A 141 14.00 -3.26 -9.45
N GLY A 142 13.04 -3.51 -8.54
CA GLY A 142 13.24 -3.41 -7.09
C GLY A 142 12.85 -2.07 -6.46
N ILE A 143 12.36 -1.11 -7.26
CA ILE A 143 11.92 0.22 -6.77
C ILE A 143 10.84 0.07 -5.68
N GLY A 144 9.89 -0.83 -5.88
CA GLY A 144 8.84 -1.10 -4.90
C GLY A 144 9.37 -1.60 -3.56
N ALA A 145 10.37 -2.49 -3.56
CA ALA A 145 10.97 -2.97 -2.32
C ALA A 145 11.64 -1.83 -1.53
N VAL A 146 12.36 -0.95 -2.21
CA VAL A 146 13.00 0.21 -1.58
C VAL A 146 11.96 1.18 -1.00
N LEU A 147 10.93 1.54 -1.77
CA LEU A 147 9.85 2.41 -1.30
C LEU A 147 9.13 1.82 -0.08
N LEU A 148 8.82 0.52 -0.11
CA LEU A 148 8.20 -0.20 1.00
C LEU A 148 9.06 -0.09 2.25
N CYS A 149 10.36 -0.44 2.18
CA CYS A 149 11.26 -0.40 3.32
C CYS A 149 11.44 1.02 3.87
N ARG A 150 11.60 2.02 3.02
CA ARG A 150 11.68 3.43 3.44
C ARG A 150 10.42 3.87 4.18
N THR A 151 9.26 3.42 3.73
CA THR A 151 7.97 3.71 4.39
C THR A 151 7.88 3.01 5.74
N MET A 152 8.28 1.74 5.85
CA MET A 152 8.32 1.02 7.13
C MET A 152 9.25 1.69 8.14
N GLU A 153 10.41 2.18 7.68
CA GLU A 153 11.35 2.95 8.50
C GLU A 153 10.73 4.26 8.97
N ALA A 154 10.08 5.01 8.07
CA ALA A 154 9.39 6.25 8.41
C ALA A 154 8.25 6.03 9.43
N MET A 155 7.45 4.99 9.27
CA MET A 155 6.40 4.60 10.22
C MET A 155 6.97 4.30 11.60
N ARG A 156 8.03 3.49 11.68
CA ARG A 156 8.69 3.16 12.94
C ARG A 156 9.27 4.39 13.64
N GLU A 157 9.91 5.28 12.90
CA GLU A 157 10.51 6.52 13.44
C GLU A 157 9.46 7.51 13.97
N THR A 158 8.21 7.43 13.49
CA THR A 158 7.09 8.20 14.06
C THR A 158 6.45 7.51 15.27
N GLY A 159 7.03 6.41 15.77
CA GLY A 159 6.58 5.72 16.96
C GLY A 159 5.46 4.70 16.72
N LEU A 160 5.16 4.37 15.46
CA LEU A 160 4.18 3.33 15.15
C LEU A 160 4.79 1.94 15.41
N HIS A 161 3.98 1.04 15.96
CA HIS A 161 4.40 -0.31 16.34
C HIS A 161 3.96 -1.36 15.34
N ASN A 162 2.98 -1.05 14.50
CA ASN A 162 2.41 -1.97 13.54
C ASN A 162 2.20 -1.30 12.19
N ALA A 163 2.24 -2.07 11.11
CA ALA A 163 1.81 -1.66 9.79
C ALA A 163 0.82 -2.68 9.24
N TYR A 164 -0.29 -2.24 8.67
CA TYR A 164 -1.27 -3.13 8.08
C TYR A 164 -1.89 -2.56 6.80
N PHE A 165 -2.47 -3.43 6.00
CA PHE A 165 -3.39 -3.09 4.92
C PHE A 165 -4.43 -4.19 4.73
N LEU A 166 -5.56 -3.83 4.09
CA LEU A 166 -6.73 -4.71 4.00
C LEU A 166 -6.88 -5.39 2.64
N TRP A 167 -6.08 -5.01 1.64
CA TRP A 167 -6.24 -5.51 0.29
C TRP A 167 -4.91 -5.66 -0.43
N THR A 168 -4.59 -6.90 -0.81
CA THR A 168 -3.55 -7.21 -1.78
C THR A 168 -3.85 -8.54 -2.49
N SER A 169 -3.07 -8.88 -3.52
CA SER A 169 -3.09 -10.17 -4.19
C SER A 169 -1.95 -11.07 -3.69
N ASP A 170 -2.07 -12.37 -3.94
CA ASP A 170 -1.01 -13.35 -3.61
C ASP A 170 0.34 -13.00 -4.26
N ASP A 171 0.32 -12.44 -5.49
CA ASP A 171 1.53 -12.04 -6.18
C ASP A 171 2.26 -10.90 -5.48
N SER A 172 1.52 -9.89 -5.05
CA SER A 172 2.07 -8.75 -4.32
C SER A 172 2.48 -9.13 -2.89
N ALA A 173 1.79 -10.08 -2.26
CA ALA A 173 2.06 -10.53 -0.90
C ALA A 173 3.50 -11.05 -0.73
N ARG A 174 4.07 -11.66 -1.76
CA ARG A 174 5.48 -12.12 -1.74
C ARG A 174 6.47 -10.99 -1.53
N LEU A 175 6.24 -9.84 -2.18
CA LEU A 175 7.07 -8.67 -1.98
C LEU A 175 6.97 -8.15 -0.55
N TYR A 176 5.76 -8.00 -0.04
CA TYR A 176 5.53 -7.52 1.32
C TYR A 176 6.16 -8.43 2.37
N ALA A 177 6.02 -9.73 2.21
CA ALA A 177 6.61 -10.70 3.12
C ALA A 177 8.15 -10.66 3.10
N SER A 178 8.76 -10.66 1.91
CA SER A 178 10.22 -10.76 1.76
C SER A 178 10.97 -9.46 2.10
N ALA A 179 10.38 -8.29 1.80
CA ALA A 179 11.01 -7.00 2.01
C ALA A 179 10.67 -6.36 3.37
N ALA A 180 9.50 -6.64 3.93
CA ALA A 180 9.02 -5.95 5.11
C ALA A 180 8.39 -6.86 6.18
N GLY A 181 8.52 -8.17 6.06
CA GLY A 181 8.07 -9.12 7.09
C GLY A 181 6.57 -9.17 7.29
N PHE A 182 5.79 -8.68 6.35
CA PHE A 182 4.33 -8.79 6.42
C PHE A 182 3.88 -10.24 6.40
N ARG A 183 2.85 -10.53 7.19
CA ARG A 183 2.21 -11.85 7.27
C ARG A 183 0.74 -11.71 6.94
N GLU A 184 0.18 -12.73 6.28
CA GLU A 184 -1.27 -12.79 6.06
C GLU A 184 -2.00 -12.83 7.40
N SER A 185 -2.85 -11.84 7.64
CA SER A 185 -3.71 -11.77 8.82
C SER A 185 -5.11 -12.28 8.53
N ARG A 186 -5.66 -11.96 7.37
CA ARG A 186 -6.98 -12.40 6.92
C ARG A 186 -7.02 -12.63 5.43
N ARG A 187 -7.94 -13.51 5.00
CA ARG A 187 -8.26 -13.71 3.59
C ARG A 187 -9.76 -13.56 3.40
N PHE A 188 -10.13 -12.79 2.40
CA PHE A 188 -11.52 -12.48 2.13
C PHE A 188 -11.98 -13.09 0.79
N VAL A 189 -13.28 -13.38 0.72
CA VAL A 189 -13.97 -13.69 -0.53
C VAL A 189 -14.84 -12.52 -0.92
N LEU A 190 -14.50 -11.85 -2.00
CA LEU A 190 -15.31 -10.77 -2.54
C LEU A 190 -16.43 -11.37 -3.38
N MET A 191 -17.66 -11.08 -2.99
CA MET A 191 -18.87 -11.58 -3.63
C MET A 191 -19.63 -10.45 -4.32
N LYS A 192 -20.06 -10.66 -5.55
CA LYS A 192 -20.85 -9.70 -6.33
C LYS A 192 -22.13 -10.37 -6.83
N LYS A 193 -23.22 -9.63 -6.81
CA LYS A 193 -24.47 -9.99 -7.49
C LYS A 193 -24.87 -8.82 -8.38
N GLU A 194 -25.17 -9.11 -9.65
CA GLU A 194 -25.78 -8.12 -10.53
C GLU A 194 -27.27 -8.09 -10.23
N LEU A 195 -27.78 -6.92 -9.89
CA LEU A 195 -29.20 -6.70 -9.74
C LEU A 195 -29.72 -6.41 -11.16
N GLY A 196 -30.64 -7.24 -11.63
CA GLY A 196 -31.35 -6.95 -12.89
C GLY A 196 -31.96 -5.56 -12.85
N GLN A 197 -31.90 -4.86 -13.96
CA GLN A 197 -32.62 -3.60 -14.14
C GLN A 197 -34.11 -3.83 -14.18
#